data_13ed100c86bbd34e42b351cddf6e2a44
#
_entry.id   13ed100c86bbd34e42b351cddf6e2a44
#
_cell.length_a   1.000
_cell.length_b   1.000
_cell.length_c   1.000
_cell.angle_alpha   90.00
_cell.angle_beta   90.00
_cell.angle_gamma   90.00
#
_symmetry.space_group_name_H-M   'P 1'
#
loop_
_entity.id
_entity.type
_entity.pdbx_description
1 polymer ?
#
loop_
_entity_poly.entity_id
_entity_poly.type
_entity_poly.pdbx_seq_one_letter_code
_entity_poly.pdbx_strand_id
1 'polypeptide(L)'
;MNIGLTSHNSKKTLLESFCIAYKGIFKKHTLIATNATANHIAKATGMKVTSLLPGQMGGSKQMQNMIANNDIDLVIFFHSADLEQDAESMNLAEISRLCDMYNIPLATNIATAESLVLCLDRGDMEWRDYK
;
A
#
# COMPACT_ATOMS: atom_id res chain seq x y z
N MET A 1 3.71 -4.86 -11.39
CA MET A 1 2.80 -3.75 -11.01
C MET A 1 3.37 -3.00 -9.83
N ASN A 2 2.92 -1.77 -9.63
CA ASN A 2 3.37 -0.92 -8.54
C ASN A 2 2.37 -0.99 -7.38
N ILE A 3 2.85 -1.39 -6.20
CA ILE A 3 2.01 -1.63 -5.02
C ILE A 3 2.40 -0.62 -3.95
N GLY A 4 1.45 0.22 -3.57
CA GLY A 4 1.62 1.16 -2.46
C GLY A 4 1.27 0.47 -1.14
N LEU A 5 2.17 0.54 -0.17
CA LEU A 5 2.02 -0.08 1.14
C LEU A 5 2.04 1.00 2.21
N THR A 6 1.02 1.01 3.03
CA THR A 6 0.93 1.94 4.16
C THR A 6 0.07 1.33 5.27
N SER A 7 0.12 1.90 6.46
CA SER A 7 -0.70 1.45 7.58
C SER A 7 -0.77 2.52 8.67
N HIS A 8 -1.77 2.43 9.52
CA HIS A 8 -1.75 3.11 10.81
C HIS A 8 -0.62 2.53 11.67
N ASN A 9 -0.08 3.32 12.58
CA ASN A 9 1.03 2.89 13.44
C ASN A 9 0.71 1.59 14.20
N SER A 10 -0.53 1.43 14.67
CA SER A 10 -0.96 0.23 15.38
C SER A 10 -1.01 -1.02 14.51
N LYS A 11 -0.92 -0.88 13.19
CA LYS A 11 -1.00 -1.98 12.22
C LYS A 11 0.31 -2.28 11.50
N LYS A 12 1.41 -1.64 11.90
CA LYS A 12 2.73 -1.86 11.27
C LYS A 12 3.18 -3.31 11.34
N THR A 13 3.05 -3.94 12.49
CA THR A 13 3.42 -5.34 12.67
C THR A 13 2.57 -6.26 11.79
N LEU A 14 1.28 -5.96 11.67
CA LEU A 14 0.40 -6.72 10.78
C LEU A 14 0.84 -6.58 9.32
N LEU A 15 1.19 -5.38 8.88
CA LEU A 15 1.67 -5.15 7.52
C LEU A 15 2.98 -5.90 7.25
N GLU A 16 3.93 -5.89 8.18
CA GLU A 16 5.16 -6.65 8.07
C GLU A 16 4.89 -8.15 7.94
N SER A 17 4.04 -8.69 8.81
CA SER A 17 3.68 -10.11 8.80
C SER A 17 3.01 -10.51 7.49
N PHE A 18 2.15 -9.64 6.97
CA PHE A 18 1.50 -9.85 5.69
C PHE A 18 2.51 -9.89 4.55
N CYS A 19 3.46 -8.96 4.53
CA CYS A 19 4.51 -8.93 3.52
C CYS A 19 5.43 -10.16 3.58
N ILE A 20 5.72 -10.65 4.79
CA ILE A 20 6.48 -11.90 4.96
C ILE A 20 5.70 -13.07 4.38
N ALA A 21 4.41 -13.18 4.72
CA ALA A 21 3.57 -14.29 4.28
C ALA A 21 3.44 -14.34 2.75
N TYR A 22 3.35 -13.20 2.09
CA TYR A 22 3.15 -13.09 0.64
C TYR A 22 4.40 -12.64 -0.11
N LYS A 23 5.58 -12.80 0.49
CA LYS A 23 6.86 -12.43 -0.12
C LYS A 23 7.04 -13.04 -1.51
N GLY A 24 6.64 -14.30 -1.69
CA GLY A 24 6.77 -14.98 -2.97
C GLY A 24 6.04 -14.29 -4.12
N ILE A 25 4.94 -13.61 -3.81
CA ILE A 25 4.17 -12.84 -4.78
C ILE A 25 4.75 -11.42 -4.90
N PHE A 26 4.96 -10.74 -3.78
CA PHE A 26 5.41 -9.36 -3.76
C PHE A 26 6.76 -9.14 -4.43
N LYS A 27 7.68 -10.11 -4.36
CA LYS A 27 9.01 -9.99 -4.97
C LYS A 27 8.98 -9.85 -6.50
N LYS A 28 7.85 -10.17 -7.13
CA LYS A 28 7.66 -10.05 -8.58
C LYS A 28 7.19 -8.64 -8.99
N HIS A 29 6.94 -7.77 -8.02
CA HIS A 29 6.36 -6.45 -8.24
C HIS A 29 7.20 -5.36 -7.60
N THR A 30 6.87 -4.11 -7.89
CA THR A 30 7.53 -2.95 -7.27
C THR A 30 6.74 -2.52 -6.05
N LEU A 31 7.39 -2.52 -4.89
CA LEU A 31 6.78 -2.08 -3.62
C LEU A 31 7.20 -0.65 -3.34
N ILE A 32 6.24 0.18 -2.94
CA ILE A 32 6.45 1.60 -2.67
C ILE A 32 5.82 1.93 -1.32
N ALA A 33 6.58 2.61 -0.46
CA ALA A 33 6.10 2.98 0.87
C ALA A 33 6.82 4.23 1.36
N THR A 34 6.25 4.92 2.35
CA THR A 34 6.95 6.00 3.03
C THR A 34 8.15 5.45 3.78
N ASN A 35 9.10 6.34 4.13
CA ASN A 35 10.43 5.93 4.58
C ASN A 35 10.44 4.90 5.72
N ALA A 36 9.73 5.15 6.81
CA ALA A 36 9.71 4.24 7.96
C ALA A 36 9.13 2.87 7.58
N THR A 37 8.01 2.85 6.86
CA THR A 37 7.37 1.61 6.42
C THR A 37 8.26 0.84 5.45
N ALA A 38 8.89 1.53 4.49
CA ALA A 38 9.78 0.92 3.53
C ALA A 38 10.96 0.23 4.25
N ASN A 39 11.58 0.92 5.22
CA ASN A 39 12.69 0.37 5.98
C ASN A 39 12.27 -0.85 6.81
N HIS A 40 11.12 -0.80 7.47
CA HIS A 40 10.60 -1.93 8.24
C HIS A 40 10.35 -3.15 7.38
N ILE A 41 9.69 -2.98 6.23
CA ILE A 41 9.39 -4.09 5.34
C ILE A 41 10.66 -4.66 4.72
N ALA A 42 11.57 -3.81 4.24
CA ALA A 42 12.83 -4.26 3.67
C ALA A 42 13.65 -5.07 4.67
N LYS A 43 13.71 -4.61 5.91
CA LYS A 43 14.44 -5.29 6.99
C LYS A 43 13.79 -6.62 7.37
N ALA A 44 12.47 -6.67 7.45
CA ALA A 44 11.72 -7.86 7.85
C ALA A 44 11.71 -8.94 6.77
N THR A 45 11.72 -8.56 5.50
CA THR A 45 11.52 -9.49 4.38
C THR A 45 12.77 -9.70 3.52
N GLY A 46 13.73 -8.80 3.58
CA GLY A 46 14.88 -8.78 2.66
C GLY A 46 14.51 -8.29 1.26
N MET A 47 13.26 -7.89 1.02
CA MET A 47 12.85 -7.35 -0.28
C MET A 47 13.28 -5.91 -0.45
N LYS A 48 13.51 -5.51 -1.70
CA LYS A 48 13.71 -4.11 -2.05
C LYS A 48 12.38 -3.38 -2.04
N VAL A 49 12.31 -2.26 -1.32
CA VAL A 49 11.13 -1.41 -1.27
C VAL A 49 11.54 0.01 -1.66
N THR A 50 10.85 0.60 -2.63
CA THR A 50 11.06 2.00 -3.00
C THR A 50 10.58 2.89 -1.88
N SER A 51 11.49 3.67 -1.31
CA SER A 51 11.22 4.54 -0.16
C SER A 51 10.86 5.94 -0.62
N LEU A 52 9.70 6.41 -0.20
CA LEU A 52 9.31 7.81 -0.30
C LEU A 52 9.85 8.58 0.90
N LEU A 53 9.62 9.90 0.93
CA LEU A 53 9.95 10.72 2.09
C LEU A 53 9.22 10.21 3.33
N PRO A 54 9.72 10.53 4.55
CA PRO A 54 8.94 10.27 5.76
C PRO A 54 7.53 10.86 5.63
N GLY A 55 6.52 10.14 6.16
CA GLY A 55 5.12 10.53 6.00
C GLY A 55 4.84 11.97 6.41
N GLN A 56 5.41 12.40 7.56
CA GLN A 56 5.26 13.76 8.11
C GLN A 56 6.02 14.83 7.31
N MET A 57 6.94 14.42 6.44
CA MET A 57 7.79 15.32 5.64
C MET A 57 7.42 15.28 4.15
N GLY A 58 6.19 14.91 3.84
CA GLY A 58 5.67 14.89 2.48
C GLY A 58 5.52 13.53 1.83
N GLY A 59 5.90 12.44 2.53
CA GLY A 59 5.80 11.08 1.98
C GLY A 59 4.36 10.66 1.69
N SER A 60 3.42 11.01 2.58
CA SER A 60 2.00 10.74 2.36
C SER A 60 1.48 11.46 1.13
N LYS A 61 1.91 12.70 0.92
CA LYS A 61 1.53 13.48 -0.26
C LYS A 61 2.16 12.92 -1.53
N GLN A 62 3.39 12.42 -1.45
CA GLN A 62 4.02 11.73 -2.58
C GLN A 62 3.21 10.49 -3.00
N MET A 63 2.77 9.68 -2.03
CA MET A 63 1.94 8.52 -2.30
C MET A 63 0.63 8.95 -2.97
N GLN A 64 -0.04 9.96 -2.44
CA GLN A 64 -1.26 10.50 -3.02
C GLN A 64 -1.04 10.98 -4.46
N ASN A 65 0.06 11.68 -4.72
CA ASN A 65 0.40 12.17 -6.06
C ASN A 65 0.63 11.01 -7.04
N MET A 66 1.29 9.95 -6.62
CA MET A 66 1.49 8.76 -7.46
C MET A 66 0.16 8.09 -7.80
N ILE A 67 -0.76 8.03 -6.84
CA ILE A 67 -2.11 7.51 -7.08
C ILE A 67 -2.85 8.42 -8.08
N ALA A 68 -2.79 9.73 -7.88
CA ALA A 68 -3.43 10.71 -8.76
C ALA A 68 -2.86 10.68 -10.19
N ASN A 69 -1.59 10.31 -10.35
CA ASN A 69 -0.95 10.12 -11.64
C ASN A 69 -1.21 8.73 -12.25
N ASN A 70 -1.98 7.89 -11.55
CA ASN A 70 -2.26 6.51 -11.92
C ASN A 70 -0.99 5.64 -12.04
N ASP A 71 0.02 5.93 -11.23
CA ASP A 71 1.29 5.20 -11.18
C ASP A 71 1.28 4.03 -10.19
N ILE A 72 0.25 3.92 -9.38
CA ILE A 72 0.06 2.83 -8.41
C ILE A 72 -1.06 1.93 -8.93
N ASP A 73 -0.87 0.63 -8.86
CA ASP A 73 -1.81 -0.37 -9.37
C ASP A 73 -2.64 -1.04 -8.28
N LEU A 74 -2.15 -1.03 -7.05
CA LEU A 74 -2.81 -1.61 -5.89
C LEU A 74 -2.33 -0.86 -4.66
N VAL A 75 -3.25 -0.49 -3.77
CA VAL A 75 -2.91 0.12 -2.49
C VAL A 75 -3.37 -0.80 -1.35
N ILE A 76 -2.46 -1.07 -0.43
CA ILE A 76 -2.76 -1.77 0.82
C ILE A 76 -2.55 -0.77 1.95
N PHE A 77 -3.62 -0.44 2.65
CA PHE A 77 -3.61 0.51 3.75
C PHE A 77 -4.32 -0.10 4.96
N PHE A 78 -3.58 -0.83 5.79
CA PHE A 78 -4.17 -1.40 7.01
C PHE A 78 -4.45 -0.28 8.00
N HIS A 79 -5.74 -0.07 8.29
CA HIS A 79 -6.14 0.97 9.22
C HIS A 79 -6.77 0.36 10.47
N SER A 80 -6.78 1.14 11.55
CA SER A 80 -7.48 0.77 12.78
C SER A 80 -8.86 1.42 12.79
N ALA A 81 -9.90 0.57 12.83
CA ALA A 81 -11.28 1.06 12.86
C ALA A 81 -11.63 1.75 14.18
N ASP A 82 -10.80 1.53 15.21
CA ASP A 82 -11.04 2.07 16.56
C ASP A 82 -10.40 3.44 16.77
N LEU A 83 -9.63 3.95 15.79
CA LEU A 83 -8.98 5.24 15.94
C LEU A 83 -9.97 6.40 15.73
N GLU A 84 -9.82 7.44 16.54
CA GLU A 84 -10.48 8.71 16.30
C GLU A 84 -9.91 9.38 15.05
N GLN A 85 -10.60 10.39 14.54
CA GLN A 85 -10.11 11.14 13.39
C GLN A 85 -8.80 11.85 13.72
N ASP A 86 -7.76 11.53 12.97
CA ASP A 86 -6.44 12.10 13.07
C ASP A 86 -5.82 12.25 11.67
N ALA A 87 -4.54 12.60 11.60
CA ALA A 87 -3.85 12.77 10.32
C ALA A 87 -3.79 11.47 9.50
N GLU A 88 -3.68 10.31 10.17
CA GLU A 88 -3.66 9.02 9.48
C GLU A 88 -5.03 8.70 8.88
N SER A 89 -6.11 8.99 9.60
CA SER A 89 -7.48 8.79 9.10
C SER A 89 -7.79 9.74 7.95
N MET A 90 -7.32 10.98 8.00
CA MET A 90 -7.46 11.95 6.91
C MET A 90 -6.68 11.50 5.68
N ASN A 91 -5.49 10.94 5.86
CA ASN A 91 -4.70 10.39 4.76
C ASN A 91 -5.43 9.21 4.09
N LEU A 92 -6.02 8.32 4.89
CA LEU A 92 -6.80 7.21 4.35
C LEU A 92 -8.00 7.70 3.54
N ALA A 93 -8.71 8.72 4.05
CA ALA A 93 -9.86 9.28 3.35
C ALA A 93 -9.47 9.84 1.98
N GLU A 94 -8.36 10.56 1.89
CA GLU A 94 -7.87 11.11 0.61
C GLU A 94 -7.38 10.01 -0.34
N ILE A 95 -6.66 9.04 0.16
CA ILE A 95 -6.21 7.90 -0.65
C ILE A 95 -7.41 7.13 -1.18
N SER A 96 -8.42 6.89 -0.35
CA SER A 96 -9.65 6.20 -0.77
C SER A 96 -10.36 6.96 -1.90
N ARG A 97 -10.48 8.28 -1.74
CA ARG A 97 -11.08 9.13 -2.78
C ARG A 97 -10.33 9.02 -4.11
N LEU A 98 -9.01 9.09 -4.06
CA LEU A 98 -8.18 9.00 -5.26
C LEU A 98 -8.24 7.61 -5.90
N CYS A 99 -8.24 6.56 -5.10
CA CYS A 99 -8.38 5.20 -5.62
C CYS A 99 -9.71 5.01 -6.33
N ASP A 100 -10.80 5.57 -5.78
CA ASP A 100 -12.10 5.52 -6.42
C ASP A 100 -12.13 6.30 -7.74
N MET A 101 -11.44 7.45 -7.78
CA MET A 101 -11.36 8.27 -9.01
C MET A 101 -10.63 7.54 -10.14
N TYR A 102 -9.60 6.78 -9.82
CA TYR A 102 -8.72 6.17 -10.82
C TYR A 102 -8.88 4.65 -10.93
N ASN A 103 -9.90 4.09 -10.28
CA ASN A 103 -10.18 2.65 -10.29
C ASN A 103 -8.99 1.81 -9.83
N ILE A 104 -8.35 2.25 -8.75
CA ILE A 104 -7.23 1.53 -8.14
C ILE A 104 -7.77 0.71 -6.98
N PRO A 105 -7.56 -0.62 -6.97
CA PRO A 105 -7.97 -1.45 -5.83
C PRO A 105 -7.31 -0.99 -4.54
N LEU A 106 -8.10 -0.88 -3.48
CA LEU A 106 -7.65 -0.48 -2.15
C LEU A 106 -8.08 -1.53 -1.13
N ALA A 107 -7.11 -2.08 -0.41
CA ALA A 107 -7.37 -3.00 0.70
C ALA A 107 -7.11 -2.29 2.02
N THR A 108 -8.12 -2.22 2.88
CA THR A 108 -8.00 -1.59 4.20
C THR A 108 -7.95 -2.59 5.36
N ASN A 109 -8.06 -3.87 5.05
CA ASN A 109 -7.98 -4.94 6.03
C ASN A 109 -7.34 -6.17 5.39
N ILE A 110 -6.96 -7.13 6.25
CA ILE A 110 -6.18 -8.29 5.80
C ILE A 110 -6.97 -9.19 4.84
N ALA A 111 -8.27 -9.36 5.05
CA ALA A 111 -9.08 -10.23 4.18
C ALA A 111 -9.15 -9.69 2.75
N THR A 112 -9.37 -8.40 2.60
CA THR A 112 -9.37 -7.75 1.28
C THR A 112 -7.98 -7.80 0.66
N ALA A 113 -6.94 -7.53 1.44
CA ALA A 113 -5.57 -7.56 0.95
C ALA A 113 -5.17 -8.95 0.43
N GLU A 114 -5.51 -9.99 1.17
CA GLU A 114 -5.24 -11.37 0.74
C GLU A 114 -5.92 -11.68 -0.60
N SER A 115 -7.21 -11.35 -0.71
CA SER A 115 -7.96 -11.57 -1.94
C SER A 115 -7.35 -10.85 -3.12
N LEU A 116 -6.96 -9.57 -2.94
CA LEU A 116 -6.37 -8.78 -4.02
C LEU A 116 -4.97 -9.25 -4.40
N VAL A 117 -4.16 -9.67 -3.44
CA VAL A 117 -2.81 -10.19 -3.73
C VAL A 117 -2.90 -11.51 -4.49
N LEU A 118 -3.85 -12.37 -4.17
CA LEU A 118 -4.07 -13.61 -4.92
C LEU A 118 -4.58 -13.32 -6.33
N CYS A 119 -5.48 -12.34 -6.50
CA CYS A 119 -5.90 -11.88 -7.83
C CYS A 119 -4.73 -11.34 -8.64
N LEU A 120 -3.87 -10.55 -8.00
CA LEU A 120 -2.67 -10.00 -8.63
C LEU A 120 -1.77 -11.14 -9.16
N ASP A 121 -1.55 -12.17 -8.36
CA ASP A 121 -0.68 -13.29 -8.72
C ASP A 121 -1.25 -14.12 -9.87
N ARG A 122 -2.57 -14.23 -9.97
CA ARG A 122 -3.25 -14.94 -11.07
C ARG A 122 -3.30 -14.14 -12.37
N GLY A 123 -2.88 -12.88 -12.36
CA GLY A 123 -2.96 -12.01 -13.54
C GLY A 123 -4.32 -11.33 -13.72
N ASP A 124 -5.21 -11.41 -12.74
CA ASP A 124 -6.57 -10.84 -12.85
C ASP A 124 -6.57 -9.30 -12.91
N MET A 125 -5.44 -8.66 -12.61
CA MET A 125 -5.30 -7.19 -12.68
C MET A 125 -4.54 -6.70 -13.90
N GLU A 126 -4.22 -7.57 -14.84
CA GLU A 126 -3.41 -7.20 -16.02
C GLU A 126 -4.08 -6.16 -16.91
N TRP A 127 -5.41 -6.00 -16.81
CA TRP A 127 -6.12 -4.93 -17.51
C TRP A 127 -5.59 -3.52 -17.17
N ARG A 128 -4.93 -3.37 -16.02
CA ARG A 128 -4.33 -2.10 -15.63
C ARG A 128 -3.12 -1.70 -16.48
N ASP A 129 -2.53 -2.63 -17.20
CA ASP A 129 -1.45 -2.32 -18.13
C ASP A 129 -1.93 -1.47 -19.30
N TYR A 130 -3.23 -1.40 -19.52
CA TYR A 130 -3.86 -0.63 -20.60
C TYR A 130 -4.52 0.68 -20.10
N LYS A 131 -4.16 1.10 -18.89
CA LYS A 131 -4.68 2.32 -18.27
C LYS A 131 -4.22 3.59 -18.98
#